data_312732757f0ecbb33b0c1f82d3776648
#
_entry.id   312732757f0ecbb33b0c1f82d3776648
#
_cell.length_a   1.000
_cell.length_b   1.000
_cell.length_c   1.000
_cell.angle_alpha   90.00
_cell.angle_beta   90.00
_cell.angle_gamma   90.00
#
_symmetry.space_group_name_H-M   'P 1'
#
loop_
_entity.id
_entity.type
_entity.pdbx_description
1 polymer ?
#
loop_
_entity_poly.entity_id
_entity_poly.type
_entity_poly.pdbx_seq_one_letter_code
_entity_poly.pdbx_strand_id
1 'polypeptide(L)'
;MIIGYSRQFKKDLKRIKHNRKWNKIFNSSLSFSELTPWEYVIKSFESGSDLPDYFYAHEIHFSKSDIKNIRMATGEKSKIKVMDLHFDGRTGDCLLLYSESELGFYILRIGSHSDLFK
;
A
#
# COMPACT_ATOMS: atom_id res chain seq x y z
N MET A 1 12.80 4.86 7.13
CA MET A 1 12.83 4.74 5.67
C MET A 1 11.93 5.81 5.04
N ILE A 2 12.22 6.19 3.83
CA ILE A 2 11.44 7.21 3.11
C ILE A 2 10.14 6.63 2.61
N ILE A 3 9.02 7.36 2.77
CA ILE A 3 7.72 6.98 2.20
C ILE A 3 7.26 8.11 1.28
N GLY A 4 7.07 7.78 0.00
CA GLY A 4 6.51 8.70 -0.97
C GLY A 4 5.08 8.30 -1.35
N TYR A 5 4.32 9.24 -1.89
CA TYR A 5 2.91 9.02 -2.26
C TYR A 5 2.65 9.56 -3.66
N SER A 6 2.02 8.74 -4.52
CA SER A 6 1.65 9.17 -5.85
C SER A 6 0.45 10.12 -5.82
N ARG A 7 0.27 10.89 -6.90
CA ARG A 7 -0.93 11.74 -7.06
C ARG A 7 -2.20 10.90 -7.08
N GLN A 8 -2.15 9.77 -7.78
CA GLN A 8 -3.31 8.89 -7.91
C GLN A 8 -3.70 8.30 -6.56
N PHE A 9 -2.71 7.92 -5.75
CA PHE A 9 -2.97 7.45 -4.39
C PHE A 9 -3.72 8.51 -3.57
N LYS A 10 -3.29 9.77 -3.65
CA LYS A 10 -3.95 10.85 -2.88
C LYS A 10 -5.41 11.01 -3.27
N LYS A 11 -5.72 10.88 -4.57
CA LYS A 11 -7.11 10.91 -5.07
C LYS A 11 -7.89 9.69 -4.58
N ASP A 12 -7.27 8.50 -4.67
CA ASP A 12 -7.88 7.26 -4.18
C ASP A 12 -8.20 7.34 -2.69
N LEU A 13 -7.25 7.84 -1.90
CA LEU A 13 -7.40 7.94 -0.46
C LEU A 13 -8.58 8.82 -0.06
N LYS A 14 -8.73 9.94 -0.73
CA LYS A 14 -9.86 10.84 -0.49
C LYS A 14 -11.20 10.16 -0.74
N ARG A 15 -11.30 9.40 -1.85
CA ARG A 15 -12.50 8.63 -2.20
C ARG A 15 -12.75 7.52 -1.18
N ILE A 16 -11.72 6.77 -0.82
CA ILE A 16 -11.82 5.63 0.11
C ILE A 16 -12.26 6.08 1.50
N LYS A 17 -11.75 7.19 2.00
CA LYS A 17 -12.13 7.72 3.32
C LYS A 17 -13.59 8.12 3.43
N HIS A 18 -14.23 8.48 2.31
CA HIS A 18 -15.64 8.83 2.28
C HIS A 18 -16.57 7.62 2.11
N ASN A 19 -16.02 6.44 1.88
CA ASN A 19 -16.80 5.23 1.69
C ASN A 19 -16.92 4.46 3.03
N ARG A 20 -18.13 4.35 3.56
CA ARG A 20 -18.40 3.67 4.84
C ARG A 20 -17.91 2.22 4.85
N LYS A 21 -17.89 1.57 3.71
CA LYS A 21 -17.40 0.19 3.57
C LYS A 21 -15.98 0.03 4.12
N TRP A 22 -15.15 1.07 4.04
CA TRP A 22 -13.75 1.03 4.42
C TRP A 22 -13.43 1.72 5.75
N ASN A 23 -14.45 2.10 6.53
CA ASN A 23 -14.25 2.79 7.81
C ASN A 23 -13.30 2.05 8.75
N LYS A 24 -13.39 0.72 8.79
CA LYS A 24 -12.56 -0.09 9.69
C LYS A 24 -11.07 0.05 9.43
N ILE A 25 -10.69 0.33 8.19
CA ILE A 25 -9.27 0.48 7.82
C ILE A 25 -8.64 1.66 8.56
N PHE A 26 -9.39 2.72 8.78
CA PHE A 26 -8.90 3.96 9.36
C PHE A 26 -9.35 4.21 10.80
N ASN A 27 -10.40 3.53 11.27
CA ASN A 27 -11.07 3.90 12.52
C ASN A 27 -11.21 2.77 13.53
N SER A 28 -10.93 1.53 13.17
CA SER A 28 -11.05 0.38 14.08
C SER A 28 -9.70 -0.30 14.26
N SER A 29 -9.39 -0.65 15.51
CA SER A 29 -8.15 -1.34 15.84
C SER A 29 -8.13 -2.75 15.27
N LEU A 30 -6.92 -3.22 14.93
CA LEU A 30 -6.69 -4.63 14.58
C LEU A 30 -6.95 -5.53 15.78
N SER A 31 -7.20 -6.82 15.55
CA SER A 31 -7.39 -7.78 16.63
C SER A 31 -6.11 -8.01 17.46
N PHE A 32 -4.95 -7.78 16.87
CA PHE A 32 -3.64 -8.04 17.50
C PHE A 32 -2.84 -6.76 17.80
N SER A 33 -3.46 -5.58 17.66
CA SER A 33 -2.79 -4.30 17.89
C SER A 33 -3.81 -3.21 18.23
N GLU A 34 -3.39 -2.22 18.99
CA GLU A 34 -4.22 -1.04 19.26
C GLU A 34 -4.33 -0.12 18.04
N LEU A 35 -3.46 -0.31 17.05
CA LEU A 35 -3.45 0.50 15.84
C LEU A 35 -4.51 0.03 14.85
N THR A 36 -5.00 0.96 14.02
CA THR A 36 -5.83 0.62 12.88
C THR A 36 -4.98 -0.06 11.80
N PRO A 37 -5.59 -0.80 10.86
CA PRO A 37 -4.83 -1.36 9.73
C PRO A 37 -3.96 -0.34 9.01
N TRP A 38 -4.50 0.84 8.71
CA TRP A 38 -3.75 1.91 8.05
C TRP A 38 -2.53 2.33 8.88
N GLU A 39 -2.74 2.65 10.17
CA GLU A 39 -1.66 3.08 11.05
C GLU A 39 -0.57 2.02 11.18
N TYR A 40 -0.98 0.77 11.33
CA TYR A 40 -0.04 -0.34 11.49
C TYR A 40 0.89 -0.47 10.28
N VAL A 41 0.31 -0.44 9.08
CA VAL A 41 1.08 -0.57 7.83
C VAL A 41 2.04 0.60 7.67
N ILE A 42 1.57 1.82 7.86
CA ILE A 42 2.41 3.01 7.67
C ILE A 42 3.56 3.03 8.70
N LYS A 43 3.28 2.71 9.95
CA LYS A 43 4.34 2.62 10.98
C LYS A 43 5.36 1.53 10.67
N SER A 44 4.91 0.39 10.14
CA SER A 44 5.81 -0.68 9.71
C SER A 44 6.74 -0.21 8.60
N PHE A 45 6.20 0.52 7.61
CA PHE A 45 7.01 1.09 6.53
C PHE A 45 8.03 2.11 7.07
N GLU A 46 7.61 2.99 7.96
CA GLU A 46 8.50 4.00 8.55
C GLU A 46 9.66 3.37 9.31
N SER A 47 9.40 2.30 10.05
CA SER A 47 10.42 1.61 10.85
C SER A 47 11.22 0.57 10.06
N GLY A 48 10.79 0.24 8.83
CA GLY A 48 11.41 -0.84 8.05
C GLY A 48 11.11 -2.24 8.58
N SER A 49 10.08 -2.39 9.41
CA SER A 49 9.68 -3.67 9.97
C SER A 49 8.89 -4.49 8.96
N ASP A 50 9.02 -5.83 9.04
CA ASP A 50 8.23 -6.72 8.20
C ASP A 50 6.76 -6.67 8.59
N LEU A 51 5.88 -6.81 7.59
CA LEU A 51 4.44 -6.89 7.83
C LEU A 51 4.05 -8.31 8.26
N PRO A 52 3.10 -8.43 9.23
CA PRO A 52 2.54 -9.74 9.57
C PRO A 52 1.84 -10.39 8.37
N ASP A 53 1.76 -11.72 8.39
CA ASP A 53 1.08 -12.51 7.36
C ASP A 53 -0.39 -12.11 7.19
N TYR A 54 -1.00 -11.54 8.21
CA TYR A 54 -2.37 -11.04 8.17
C TYR A 54 -2.63 -10.18 6.94
N PHE A 55 -1.69 -9.30 6.57
CA PHE A 55 -1.87 -8.37 5.46
C PHE A 55 -1.64 -9.00 4.09
N TYR A 56 -1.16 -10.24 4.05
CA TYR A 56 -0.94 -10.96 2.80
C TYR A 56 -0.15 -10.15 1.77
N ALA A 57 0.89 -9.46 2.21
CA ALA A 57 1.75 -8.67 1.33
C ALA A 57 2.52 -9.60 0.38
N HIS A 58 2.44 -9.34 -0.92
CA HIS A 58 3.12 -10.17 -1.91
C HIS A 58 3.49 -9.35 -3.14
N GLU A 59 4.51 -9.84 -3.84
CA GLU A 59 4.98 -9.20 -5.07
C GLU A 59 4.03 -9.49 -6.21
N ILE A 60 3.77 -8.45 -7.03
CA ILE A 60 2.96 -8.58 -8.24
C ILE A 60 3.78 -8.16 -9.46
N HIS A 61 3.36 -8.64 -10.63
CA HIS A 61 4.03 -8.28 -11.87
C HIS A 61 3.60 -6.90 -12.36
N PHE A 62 4.59 -6.05 -12.68
CA PHE A 62 4.36 -4.77 -13.34
C PHE A 62 5.17 -4.72 -14.63
N SER A 63 4.63 -4.01 -15.64
CA SER A 63 5.32 -3.85 -16.92
C SER A 63 6.61 -3.03 -16.75
N LYS A 64 7.52 -3.17 -17.71
CA LYS A 64 8.75 -2.38 -17.71
C LYS A 64 8.47 -0.88 -17.75
N SER A 65 7.44 -0.46 -18.48
CA SER A 65 7.07 0.95 -18.58
C SER A 65 6.53 1.48 -17.24
N ASP A 66 5.76 0.67 -16.51
CA ASP A 66 5.25 1.05 -15.19
C ASP A 66 6.40 1.17 -14.18
N ILE A 67 7.33 0.22 -14.19
CA ILE A 67 8.53 0.28 -13.34
C ILE A 67 9.37 1.52 -13.67
N LYS A 68 9.50 1.86 -14.94
CA LYS A 68 10.21 3.06 -15.38
C LYS A 68 9.55 4.33 -14.81
N ASN A 69 8.22 4.38 -14.83
CA ASN A 69 7.49 5.53 -14.27
C ASN A 69 7.72 5.68 -12.77
N ILE A 70 7.73 4.56 -12.04
CA ILE A 70 8.05 4.57 -10.60
C ILE A 70 9.48 5.08 -10.39
N ARG A 71 10.41 4.58 -11.18
CA ARG A 71 11.83 4.99 -11.10
C ARG A 71 11.99 6.48 -11.35
N MET A 72 11.28 7.02 -12.33
CA MET A 72 11.33 8.46 -12.63
C MET A 72 10.73 9.28 -11.48
N ALA A 73 9.64 8.81 -10.88
CA ALA A 73 8.98 9.51 -9.78
C ALA A 73 9.79 9.49 -8.48
N THR A 74 10.55 8.42 -8.23
CA THR A 74 11.25 8.22 -6.96
C THR A 74 12.74 8.54 -7.02
N GLY A 75 13.34 8.52 -8.22
CA GLY A 75 14.79 8.61 -8.38
C GLY A 75 15.53 7.34 -8.00
N GLU A 76 14.81 6.24 -7.72
CA GLU A 76 15.41 4.98 -7.29
C GLU A 76 16.16 4.31 -8.44
N LYS A 77 17.40 3.92 -8.21
CA LYS A 77 18.25 3.25 -9.20
C LYS A 77 18.42 1.76 -8.94
N SER A 78 18.18 1.32 -7.71
CA SER A 78 18.26 -0.10 -7.35
C SER A 78 17.01 -0.84 -7.82
N LYS A 79 16.94 -2.15 -7.51
CA LYS A 79 15.79 -2.97 -7.86
C LYS A 79 14.52 -2.45 -7.18
N ILE A 80 13.45 -2.35 -7.96
CA ILE A 80 12.12 -1.97 -7.49
C ILE A 80 11.22 -3.20 -7.53
N LYS A 81 10.58 -3.52 -6.39
CA LYS A 81 9.53 -4.54 -6.32
C LYS A 81 8.20 -3.83 -6.18
N VAL A 82 7.20 -4.27 -6.94
CA VAL A 82 5.83 -3.78 -6.75
C VAL A 82 5.06 -4.83 -5.98
N MET A 83 4.39 -4.36 -4.93
CA MET A 83 3.71 -5.21 -3.95
C MET A 83 2.25 -4.82 -3.85
N ASP A 84 1.41 -5.78 -3.46
CA ASP A 84 0.11 -5.43 -2.92
C ASP A 84 -0.04 -6.03 -1.52
N LEU A 85 -0.90 -5.41 -0.72
CA LEU A 85 -1.30 -5.94 0.58
C LEU A 85 -2.79 -5.74 0.76
N HIS A 86 -3.37 -6.51 1.68
CA HIS A 86 -4.80 -6.45 2.01
C HIS A 86 -4.94 -5.90 3.43
N PHE A 87 -5.53 -4.71 3.57
CA PHE A 87 -5.72 -4.11 4.89
C PHE A 87 -6.64 -4.93 5.79
N ASP A 88 -7.61 -5.60 5.20
CA ASP A 88 -8.65 -6.36 5.90
C ASP A 88 -8.42 -7.88 5.85
N GLY A 89 -7.17 -8.30 5.66
CA GLY A 89 -6.78 -9.71 5.64
C GLY A 89 -6.81 -10.31 4.25
N ARG A 90 -6.33 -11.55 4.13
CA ARG A 90 -6.13 -12.23 2.84
C ARG A 90 -7.38 -12.27 1.95
N THR A 91 -8.56 -12.42 2.55
CA THR A 91 -9.81 -12.48 1.80
C THR A 91 -10.48 -11.12 1.66
N GLY A 92 -9.88 -10.09 2.21
CA GLY A 92 -10.39 -8.72 2.14
C GLY A 92 -10.22 -8.10 0.77
N ASP A 93 -10.90 -6.99 0.55
CA ASP A 93 -10.94 -6.32 -0.74
C ASP A 93 -10.36 -4.90 -0.72
N CYS A 94 -9.80 -4.46 0.40
CA CYS A 94 -9.14 -3.15 0.46
C CYS A 94 -7.63 -3.34 0.29
N LEU A 95 -7.14 -3.00 -0.90
CA LEU A 95 -5.76 -3.23 -1.30
C LEU A 95 -4.94 -1.96 -1.27
N LEU A 96 -3.65 -2.10 -0.97
CA LEU A 96 -2.65 -1.07 -1.16
C LEU A 96 -1.63 -1.57 -2.17
N LEU A 97 -1.45 -0.82 -3.27
CA LEU A 97 -0.36 -1.05 -4.21
C LEU A 97 0.80 -0.14 -3.82
N TYR A 98 1.98 -0.70 -3.68
CA TYR A 98 3.17 0.06 -3.33
C TYR A 98 4.41 -0.55 -3.94
N SER A 99 5.45 0.25 -4.09
CA SER A 99 6.77 -0.25 -4.45
C SER A 99 7.69 -0.20 -3.25
N GLU A 100 8.60 -1.17 -3.17
CA GLU A 100 9.67 -1.15 -2.19
C GLU A 100 11.02 -1.24 -2.88
N SER A 101 12.01 -0.57 -2.30
CA SER A 101 13.36 -0.49 -2.82
C SER A 101 14.30 -0.10 -1.67
N GLU A 102 15.58 0.06 -1.97
CA GLU A 102 16.56 0.47 -0.96
C GLU A 102 16.24 1.83 -0.34
N LEU A 103 15.66 2.76 -1.09
CA LEU A 103 15.28 4.08 -0.55
C LEU A 103 14.13 4.00 0.43
N GLY A 104 13.19 3.07 0.23
CA GLY A 104 12.02 2.94 1.06
C GLY A 104 10.80 2.50 0.26
N PHE A 105 9.68 3.16 0.50
CA PHE A 105 8.38 2.77 -0.06
C PHE A 105 7.77 3.92 -0.86
N TYR A 106 7.10 3.58 -1.94
CA TYR A 106 6.35 4.55 -2.74
C TYR A 106 4.93 4.00 -2.91
N ILE A 107 3.95 4.70 -2.33
CA ILE A 107 2.56 4.26 -2.31
C ILE A 107 1.90 4.67 -3.62
N LEU A 108 1.42 3.69 -4.38
CA LEU A 108 0.90 3.88 -5.72
C LEU A 108 -0.60 4.08 -5.77
N ARG A 109 -1.36 3.18 -5.15
CA ARG A 109 -2.82 3.18 -5.19
C ARG A 109 -3.43 2.52 -3.96
N ILE A 110 -4.67 2.89 -3.63
CA ILE A 110 -5.50 2.22 -2.64
C ILE A 110 -6.92 2.06 -3.20
N GLY A 111 -7.53 0.91 -3.00
CA GLY A 111 -8.88 0.64 -3.46
C GLY A 111 -9.24 -0.83 -3.44
N SER A 112 -10.40 -1.16 -4.00
CA SER A 112 -10.84 -2.54 -4.15
C SER A 112 -10.11 -3.21 -5.32
N HIS A 113 -10.22 -4.55 -5.42
CA HIS A 113 -9.72 -5.28 -6.59
C HIS A 113 -10.27 -4.71 -7.89
N SER A 114 -11.59 -4.45 -7.94
CA SER A 114 -12.20 -3.93 -9.16
C SER A 114 -11.74 -2.51 -9.50
N ASP A 115 -11.37 -1.71 -8.51
CA ASP A 115 -10.82 -0.36 -8.75
C ASP A 115 -9.42 -0.41 -9.34
N LEU A 116 -8.59 -1.35 -8.87
CA LEU A 116 -7.17 -1.38 -9.18
C LEU A 116 -6.79 -2.31 -10.32
N PHE A 117 -7.57 -3.36 -10.55
CA PHE A 117 -7.25 -4.42 -11.51
C PHE A 117 -8.37 -4.64 -12.55
N LYS A 118 -8.89 -3.58 -13.08
CA LYS A 118 -9.90 -3.63 -14.15
C LYS A 118 -9.34 -4.24 -15.43
#